data_f7644cf98f86d2f49828267045230e0f
#
_entry.id   f7644cf98f86d2f49828267045230e0f
#
_cell.length_a   1.000
_cell.length_b   1.000
_cell.length_c   1.000
_cell.angle_alpha   90.00
_cell.angle_beta   90.00
_cell.angle_gamma   90.00
#
_symmetry.space_group_name_H-M   'P 1'
#
loop_
_entity.id
_entity.type
_entity.pdbx_description
1 polymer ?
#
loop_
_entity_poly.entity_id
_entity_poly.type
_entity_poly.pdbx_seq_one_letter_code
_entity_poly.pdbx_strand_id
1 'polypeptide(L)'
;MCLSTLKLTYGLFYNRTRGEDYGLNASLYDTVLSGNWYLDDFLSAVSDVYEDTNGDTVRDAEDFYGFTGECATNLDIYSFAFDIPIMRRDAEGKPELVFNTEKTVSAAEKISRLYWEMNGSFIPENDSGKPVVMFKDGHALFTTTWLGNAFASYREMENDYSILPYPKWDENQEKYMTGAMDNYSVLGMPITVTDPEMVSVVTESLNVESYRTLFPIYYEQALQNKYSRDPESIEMINLLMEGRNFDFSTLFAGQITGISTLFRTVINSKNADFASSYAKIAKVAQKGLEKVLKAYEAHADGN
;
A
#
# COMPACT_ATOMS: atom_id res chain seq x y z
N MET A 1 3.37 12.47 -15.05
CA MET A 1 2.97 11.72 -13.81
C MET A 1 2.02 12.59 -13.01
N CYS A 2 0.90 12.05 -12.54
CA CYS A 2 -0.07 12.83 -11.75
C CYS A 2 0.37 12.90 -10.28
N LEU A 3 0.32 14.09 -9.68
CA LEU A 3 0.65 14.29 -8.27
C LEU A 3 -0.24 13.45 -7.32
N SER A 4 -1.48 13.15 -7.74
CA SER A 4 -2.39 12.31 -6.95
C SER A 4 -1.84 10.89 -6.75
N THR A 5 -1.21 10.28 -7.77
CA THR A 5 -0.60 8.95 -7.64
C THR A 5 0.55 8.94 -6.64
N LEU A 6 1.34 10.00 -6.57
CA LEU A 6 2.38 10.13 -5.55
C LEU A 6 1.79 10.22 -4.16
N LYS A 7 0.83 11.13 -3.96
CA LYS A 7 0.18 11.34 -2.66
C LYS A 7 -0.49 10.07 -2.14
N LEU A 8 -1.12 9.32 -3.02
CA LEU A 8 -1.93 8.14 -2.70
C LEU A 8 -1.14 6.83 -2.69
N THR A 9 0.19 6.87 -2.96
CA THR A 9 1.08 5.72 -2.76
C THR A 9 1.17 5.39 -1.28
N TYR A 10 1.12 4.11 -0.93
CA TYR A 10 1.23 3.64 0.45
C TYR A 10 2.67 3.36 0.84
N GLY A 11 2.99 3.64 2.11
CA GLY A 11 4.25 3.32 2.76
C GLY A 11 4.05 2.79 4.16
N LEU A 12 5.10 2.21 4.72
CA LEU A 12 5.18 1.82 6.13
C LEU A 12 5.81 2.97 6.91
N PHE A 13 5.04 3.64 7.75
CA PHE A 13 5.52 4.71 8.60
C PHE A 13 6.07 4.12 9.90
N TYR A 14 7.25 4.58 10.28
CA TYR A 14 8.00 4.10 11.44
C TYR A 14 8.32 5.26 12.38
N ASN A 15 7.91 5.17 13.63
CA ASN A 15 8.19 6.14 14.68
C ASN A 15 9.64 5.96 15.19
N ARG A 16 10.55 6.82 14.71
CA ARG A 16 11.98 6.76 15.05
C ARG A 16 12.26 7.04 16.50
N THR A 17 11.55 8.01 17.08
CA THR A 17 11.72 8.38 18.48
C THR A 17 11.44 7.18 19.38
N ARG A 18 10.31 6.51 19.14
CA ARG A 18 9.97 5.30 19.90
C ARG A 18 10.85 4.10 19.53
N GLY A 19 11.30 4.04 18.29
CA GLY A 19 12.19 2.98 17.82
C GLY A 19 13.56 2.96 18.49
N GLU A 20 14.03 4.09 19.05
CA GLU A 20 15.24 4.16 19.87
C GLU A 20 15.10 3.34 21.15
N ASP A 21 13.93 3.38 21.78
CA ASP A 21 13.64 2.63 23.01
C ASP A 21 13.76 1.10 22.80
N TYR A 22 13.52 0.66 21.55
CA TYR A 22 13.62 -0.75 21.13
C TYR A 22 14.93 -1.10 20.40
N GLY A 23 15.85 -0.14 20.25
CA GLY A 23 17.15 -0.35 19.57
C GLY A 23 17.04 -0.65 18.07
N LEU A 24 15.96 -0.22 17.40
CA LEU A 24 15.67 -0.58 16.02
C LEU A 24 16.30 0.34 14.97
N ASN A 25 16.59 1.61 15.30
CA ASN A 25 16.90 2.64 14.31
C ASN A 25 18.04 2.26 13.35
N ALA A 26 19.21 1.95 13.86
CA ALA A 26 20.37 1.66 13.02
C ALA A 26 20.20 0.35 12.23
N SER A 27 19.77 -0.72 12.89
CA SER A 27 19.62 -2.04 12.26
C SER A 27 18.53 -2.10 11.21
N LEU A 28 17.43 -1.34 11.40
CA LEU A 28 16.30 -1.32 10.48
C LEU A 28 16.68 -0.70 9.13
N TYR A 29 17.38 0.43 9.14
CA TYR A 29 17.83 1.08 7.92
C TYR A 29 18.81 0.23 7.14
N ASP A 30 19.82 -0.32 7.82
CA ASP A 30 20.79 -1.24 7.19
C ASP A 30 20.08 -2.45 6.56
N THR A 31 19.08 -3.00 7.24
CA THR A 31 18.28 -4.14 6.75
C THR A 31 17.50 -3.77 5.51
N VAL A 32 16.84 -2.61 5.49
CA VAL A 32 16.09 -2.15 4.32
C VAL A 32 17.03 -1.83 3.14
N LEU A 33 18.11 -1.09 3.38
CA LEU A 33 19.04 -0.69 2.31
C LEU A 33 19.81 -1.86 1.72
N SER A 34 20.09 -2.89 2.52
CA SER A 34 20.68 -4.14 2.02
C SER A 34 19.70 -5.03 1.25
N GLY A 35 18.42 -4.68 1.19
CA GLY A 35 17.39 -5.46 0.52
C GLY A 35 16.91 -6.68 1.30
N ASN A 36 17.20 -6.76 2.59
CA ASN A 36 16.90 -7.91 3.45
C ASN A 36 15.75 -7.67 4.44
N TRP A 37 14.91 -6.68 4.18
CA TRP A 37 13.73 -6.39 4.98
C TRP A 37 12.55 -7.27 4.53
N TYR A 38 12.20 -8.29 5.31
CA TYR A 38 11.17 -9.27 5.01
C TYR A 38 9.98 -9.19 5.96
N LEU A 39 8.85 -9.78 5.54
CA LEU A 39 7.64 -9.79 6.36
C LEU A 39 7.87 -10.38 7.76
N ASP A 40 8.64 -11.46 7.86
CA ASP A 40 8.87 -12.11 9.15
C ASP A 40 9.73 -11.25 10.10
N ASP A 41 10.61 -10.40 9.56
CA ASP A 41 11.35 -9.40 10.35
C ASP A 41 10.41 -8.32 10.88
N PHE A 42 9.51 -7.83 10.03
CA PHE A 42 8.49 -6.87 10.45
C PHE A 42 7.56 -7.45 11.52
N LEU A 43 7.04 -8.66 11.32
CA LEU A 43 6.20 -9.34 12.31
C LEU A 43 6.94 -9.53 13.64
N SER A 44 8.22 -9.87 13.60
CA SER A 44 9.06 -10.00 14.80
C SER A 44 9.26 -8.66 15.52
N ALA A 45 9.48 -7.59 14.76
CA ALA A 45 9.68 -6.25 15.32
C ALA A 45 8.45 -5.69 16.04
N VAL A 46 7.24 -6.16 15.71
CA VAL A 46 5.99 -5.67 16.29
C VAL A 46 5.33 -6.62 17.30
N SER A 47 5.72 -7.91 17.31
CA SER A 47 4.95 -9.00 17.95
C SER A 47 4.58 -8.76 19.41
N ASP A 48 5.53 -8.25 20.20
CA ASP A 48 5.39 -8.12 21.65
C ASP A 48 5.49 -6.67 22.15
N VAL A 49 5.48 -5.70 21.23
CA VAL A 49 5.57 -4.28 21.57
C VAL A 49 4.21 -3.77 22.05
N TYR A 50 4.08 -3.64 23.35
CA TYR A 50 2.91 -3.11 24.04
C TYR A 50 3.32 -2.41 25.34
N GLU A 51 2.77 -1.23 25.59
CA GLU A 51 2.90 -0.50 26.85
C GLU A 51 1.55 0.07 27.24
N ASP A 52 1.10 -0.18 28.47
CA ASP A 52 0.01 0.51 29.12
C ASP A 52 0.53 1.89 29.56
N THR A 53 0.26 2.92 28.75
CA THR A 53 0.85 4.25 28.94
C THR A 53 0.12 5.09 29.95
N ASN A 54 -1.15 4.82 30.24
CA ASN A 54 -1.97 5.54 31.21
C ASN A 54 -2.13 4.81 32.56
N GLY A 55 -1.74 3.52 32.63
CA GLY A 55 -1.76 2.69 33.83
C GLY A 55 -3.14 2.21 34.25
N ASP A 56 -4.13 2.23 33.34
CA ASP A 56 -5.50 1.85 33.64
C ASP A 56 -5.81 0.36 33.41
N THR A 57 -4.84 -0.39 32.85
CA THR A 57 -4.93 -1.82 32.53
C THR A 57 -5.97 -2.17 31.44
N VAL A 58 -6.52 -1.18 30.74
CA VAL A 58 -7.45 -1.35 29.62
C VAL A 58 -6.69 -1.18 28.31
N ARG A 59 -6.74 -2.18 27.45
CA ARG A 59 -6.10 -2.08 26.13
C ARG A 59 -6.97 -1.25 25.18
N ASP A 60 -6.53 -0.05 24.89
CA ASP A 60 -7.24 0.86 24.00
C ASP A 60 -6.30 1.71 23.14
N ALA A 61 -6.83 2.73 22.47
CA ALA A 61 -6.08 3.56 21.55
C ALA A 61 -5.16 4.58 22.24
N GLU A 62 -5.16 4.69 23.58
CA GLU A 62 -4.30 5.56 24.35
C GLU A 62 -3.01 4.85 24.78
N ASP A 63 -2.95 3.52 24.60
CA ASP A 63 -1.77 2.71 24.83
C ASP A 63 -0.80 2.75 23.66
N PHE A 64 0.44 2.26 23.88
CA PHE A 64 1.44 2.13 22.85
C PHE A 64 1.52 0.71 22.30
N TYR A 65 1.60 0.59 20.98
CA TYR A 65 1.63 -0.68 20.26
C TYR A 65 2.75 -0.72 19.21
N GLY A 66 3.19 -1.93 18.87
CA GLY A 66 4.11 -2.16 17.76
C GLY A 66 3.50 -1.81 16.41
N PHE A 67 2.19 -2.06 16.24
CA PHE A 67 1.50 -1.80 14.98
C PHE A 67 0.06 -1.33 15.18
N THR A 68 -0.34 -0.38 14.35
CA THR A 68 -1.74 -0.03 14.11
C THR A 68 -1.99 0.14 12.61
N GLY A 69 -3.20 -0.14 12.15
CA GLY A 69 -3.55 -0.05 10.73
C GLY A 69 -5.04 0.09 10.49
N GLU A 70 -5.39 0.64 9.34
CA GLU A 70 -6.78 0.75 8.89
C GLU A 70 -7.29 -0.59 8.35
N CYS A 71 -8.60 -0.85 8.48
CA CYS A 71 -9.30 -1.97 7.86
C CYS A 71 -9.82 -1.63 6.46
N ALA A 72 -9.02 -0.91 5.67
CA ALA A 72 -9.40 -0.31 4.39
C ALA A 72 -8.44 -0.72 3.26
N THR A 73 -8.20 0.18 2.30
CA THR A 73 -7.37 -0.06 1.10
C THR A 73 -5.93 -0.45 1.43
N ASN A 74 -5.39 -0.03 2.57
CA ASN A 74 -4.06 -0.44 3.02
C ASN A 74 -3.89 -1.96 3.15
N LEU A 75 -4.97 -2.72 3.42
CA LEU A 75 -4.95 -4.18 3.41
C LEU A 75 -4.73 -4.76 2.01
N ASP A 76 -5.31 -4.14 0.98
CA ASP A 76 -5.11 -4.59 -0.40
C ASP A 76 -3.66 -4.35 -0.85
N ILE A 77 -2.98 -3.34 -0.28
CA ILE A 77 -1.59 -3.01 -0.62
C ILE A 77 -0.62 -4.14 -0.25
N TYR A 78 -0.90 -4.95 0.74
CA TYR A 78 -0.05 -6.10 1.06
C TYR A 78 0.06 -7.09 -0.11
N SER A 79 -1.00 -7.27 -0.91
CA SER A 79 -0.92 -8.11 -2.10
C SER A 79 0.08 -7.54 -3.12
N PHE A 80 0.10 -6.22 -3.32
CA PHE A 80 1.10 -5.55 -4.17
C PHE A 80 2.50 -5.64 -3.55
N ALA A 81 2.60 -5.37 -2.25
CA ALA A 81 3.88 -5.37 -1.53
C ALA A 81 4.59 -6.74 -1.60
N PHE A 82 3.84 -7.82 -1.58
CA PHE A 82 4.37 -9.17 -1.65
C PHE A 82 4.47 -9.74 -3.08
N ASP A 83 4.33 -8.92 -4.11
CA ASP A 83 4.30 -9.38 -5.52
C ASP A 83 3.30 -10.53 -5.73
N ILE A 84 2.07 -10.32 -5.26
CA ILE A 84 0.93 -11.22 -5.47
C ILE A 84 -0.01 -10.58 -6.48
N PRO A 85 0.10 -10.90 -7.77
CA PRO A 85 -0.76 -10.33 -8.79
C PRO A 85 -2.17 -10.93 -8.70
N ILE A 86 -3.17 -10.09 -8.89
CA ILE A 86 -4.56 -10.53 -9.08
C ILE A 86 -4.71 -11.05 -10.51
N MET A 87 -4.06 -10.37 -11.46
CA MET A 87 -4.06 -10.74 -12.87
C MET A 87 -2.65 -10.77 -13.44
N ARG A 88 -2.44 -11.67 -14.40
CA ARG A 88 -1.25 -11.71 -15.27
C ARG A 88 -1.67 -11.77 -16.73
N ARG A 89 -0.74 -11.55 -17.63
CA ARG A 89 -0.92 -11.85 -19.05
C ARG A 89 -0.57 -13.31 -19.28
N ASP A 90 -1.46 -14.02 -19.99
CA ASP A 90 -1.18 -15.37 -20.48
C ASP A 90 -0.15 -15.36 -21.64
N ALA A 91 0.11 -16.53 -22.23
CA ALA A 91 1.06 -16.67 -23.33
C ALA A 91 0.64 -15.87 -24.59
N GLU A 92 -0.65 -15.63 -24.78
CA GLU A 92 -1.24 -14.84 -25.86
C GLU A 92 -1.34 -13.34 -25.52
N GLY A 93 -0.89 -12.94 -24.32
CA GLY A 93 -0.90 -11.56 -23.83
C GLY A 93 -2.26 -11.09 -23.26
N LYS A 94 -3.22 -12.00 -23.10
CA LYS A 94 -4.54 -11.72 -22.53
C LYS A 94 -4.49 -11.75 -21.01
N PRO A 95 -5.22 -10.84 -20.29
CA PRO A 95 -5.32 -10.91 -18.84
C PRO A 95 -6.04 -12.18 -18.36
N GLU A 96 -5.46 -12.85 -17.39
CA GLU A 96 -6.04 -13.99 -16.68
C GLU A 96 -6.00 -13.80 -15.17
N LEU A 97 -6.95 -14.39 -14.44
CA LEU A 97 -7.00 -14.37 -12.99
C LEU A 97 -6.03 -15.41 -12.40
N VAL A 98 -5.08 -14.94 -11.56
CA VAL A 98 -4.05 -15.80 -10.95
C VAL A 98 -3.97 -15.67 -9.43
N PHE A 99 -4.97 -15.06 -8.80
CA PHE A 99 -4.93 -14.62 -7.41
C PHE A 99 -4.98 -15.75 -6.36
N ASN A 100 -5.52 -16.92 -6.69
CA ASN A 100 -5.66 -18.04 -5.75
C ASN A 100 -4.42 -18.94 -5.77
N THR A 101 -3.37 -18.53 -5.07
CA THR A 101 -2.12 -19.27 -4.93
C THR A 101 -1.84 -19.60 -3.47
N GLU A 102 -0.93 -20.56 -3.21
CA GLU A 102 -0.45 -20.86 -1.85
C GLU A 102 0.16 -19.62 -1.19
N LYS A 103 0.89 -18.80 -1.95
CA LYS A 103 1.45 -17.54 -1.46
C LYS A 103 0.35 -16.57 -1.00
N THR A 104 -0.74 -16.44 -1.76
CA THR A 104 -1.87 -15.57 -1.41
C THR A 104 -2.56 -16.04 -0.13
N VAL A 105 -2.77 -17.34 0.01
CA VAL A 105 -3.37 -17.95 1.22
C VAL A 105 -2.48 -17.67 2.43
N SER A 106 -1.19 -17.99 2.35
CA SER A 106 -0.24 -17.76 3.44
C SER A 106 -0.09 -16.27 3.79
N ALA A 107 -0.13 -15.38 2.79
CA ALA A 107 -0.10 -13.95 3.03
C ALA A 107 -1.35 -13.46 3.77
N ALA A 108 -2.54 -13.94 3.38
CA ALA A 108 -3.79 -13.61 4.07
C ALA A 108 -3.77 -14.09 5.54
N GLU A 109 -3.25 -15.29 5.80
CA GLU A 109 -3.07 -15.82 7.16
C GLU A 109 -2.11 -14.97 8.00
N LYS A 110 -0.92 -14.65 7.47
CA LYS A 110 0.09 -13.85 8.20
C LYS A 110 -0.40 -12.43 8.48
N ILE A 111 -1.08 -11.77 7.53
CA ILE A 111 -1.62 -10.42 7.74
C ILE A 111 -2.86 -10.45 8.63
N SER A 112 -3.72 -11.48 8.54
CA SER A 112 -4.81 -11.66 9.50
C SER A 112 -4.28 -11.80 10.93
N ARG A 113 -3.22 -12.58 11.13
CA ARG A 113 -2.54 -12.71 12.42
C ARG A 113 -1.97 -11.38 12.92
N LEU A 114 -1.29 -10.61 12.04
CA LEU A 114 -0.79 -9.26 12.37
C LEU A 114 -1.94 -8.38 12.90
N TYR A 115 -3.07 -8.39 12.22
CA TYR A 115 -4.18 -7.49 12.55
C TYR A 115 -4.96 -7.92 13.79
N TRP A 116 -5.17 -9.24 14.00
CA TRP A 116 -6.17 -9.71 14.95
C TRP A 116 -5.63 -10.56 16.11
N GLU A 117 -4.40 -11.08 15.99
CA GLU A 117 -3.91 -12.08 16.95
C GLU A 117 -2.60 -11.67 17.64
N MET A 118 -1.83 -10.74 17.06
CA MET A 118 -0.55 -10.33 17.64
C MET A 118 -0.76 -9.39 18.83
N ASN A 119 -0.06 -9.66 19.94
CA ASN A 119 -0.11 -8.84 21.14
C ASN A 119 0.35 -7.40 20.90
N GLY A 120 1.32 -7.18 20.04
CA GLY A 120 1.83 -5.85 19.69
C GLY A 120 0.97 -5.07 18.69
N SER A 121 -0.23 -5.55 18.34
CA SER A 121 -1.11 -4.85 17.40
C SER A 121 -2.38 -4.35 18.07
N PHE A 122 -2.81 -3.15 17.67
CA PHE A 122 -4.14 -2.62 18.01
C PHE A 122 -4.81 -2.05 16.77
N ILE A 123 -5.96 -2.61 16.40
CA ILE A 123 -6.70 -2.25 15.19
C ILE A 123 -8.08 -1.70 15.58
N PRO A 124 -8.31 -0.39 15.46
CA PRO A 124 -9.60 0.23 15.72
C PRO A 124 -10.58 -0.06 14.57
N GLU A 125 -11.39 -1.11 14.73
CA GLU A 125 -12.21 -1.71 13.66
C GLU A 125 -13.25 -0.76 13.04
N ASN A 126 -13.79 0.16 13.84
CA ASN A 126 -14.92 1.01 13.44
C ASN A 126 -14.51 2.47 13.18
N ASP A 127 -13.22 2.77 13.21
CA ASP A 127 -12.70 4.12 13.00
C ASP A 127 -11.43 4.08 12.14
N SER A 128 -11.60 4.21 10.84
CA SER A 128 -10.48 4.20 9.88
C SER A 128 -9.53 5.40 10.02
N GLY A 129 -9.93 6.47 10.68
CA GLY A 129 -9.06 7.61 10.97
C GLY A 129 -8.20 7.43 12.22
N LYS A 130 -8.61 6.56 13.13
CA LYS A 130 -7.97 6.39 14.43
C LYS A 130 -6.51 5.92 14.34
N PRO A 131 -6.10 4.98 13.46
CA PRO A 131 -4.69 4.60 13.31
C PRO A 131 -3.77 5.77 12.95
N VAL A 132 -4.26 6.69 12.11
CA VAL A 132 -3.51 7.91 11.76
C VAL A 132 -3.31 8.81 12.99
N VAL A 133 -4.32 8.94 13.82
CA VAL A 133 -4.26 9.71 15.07
C VAL A 133 -3.33 9.02 16.08
N MET A 134 -3.47 7.71 16.29
CA MET A 134 -2.61 6.94 17.19
C MET A 134 -1.13 7.10 16.83
N PHE A 135 -0.78 6.96 15.55
CA PHE A 135 0.61 7.13 15.11
C PHE A 135 1.09 8.56 15.32
N LYS A 136 0.27 9.56 14.97
CA LYS A 136 0.57 10.98 15.16
C LYS A 136 0.86 11.32 16.63
N ASP A 137 0.07 10.76 17.54
CA ASP A 137 0.16 11.04 18.96
C ASP A 137 1.22 10.16 19.68
N GLY A 138 1.96 9.33 18.91
CA GLY A 138 3.08 8.53 19.41
C GLY A 138 2.66 7.19 20.03
N HIS A 139 1.43 6.72 19.79
CA HIS A 139 0.86 5.48 20.33
C HIS A 139 1.12 4.24 19.46
N ALA A 140 1.91 4.36 18.39
CA ALA A 140 2.31 3.22 17.59
C ALA A 140 3.75 3.34 17.10
N LEU A 141 4.44 2.20 17.02
CA LEU A 141 5.78 2.08 16.45
C LEU A 141 5.73 2.09 14.93
N PHE A 142 4.77 1.35 14.35
CA PHE A 142 4.53 1.30 12.91
C PHE A 142 3.05 1.52 12.57
N THR A 143 2.83 2.14 11.41
CA THR A 143 1.52 2.19 10.76
C THR A 143 1.66 2.15 9.25
N THR A 144 0.63 1.64 8.56
CA THR A 144 0.57 1.68 7.09
C THR A 144 -0.44 2.71 6.66
N THR A 145 0.00 3.68 5.84
CA THR A 145 -0.89 4.71 5.30
C THR A 145 -0.32 5.31 4.02
N TRP A 146 -1.08 6.17 3.35
CA TRP A 146 -0.67 6.83 2.12
C TRP A 146 0.27 8.03 2.39
N LEU A 147 1.21 8.28 1.47
CA LEU A 147 2.25 9.30 1.61
C LEU A 147 1.71 10.71 1.85
N GLY A 148 0.49 11.00 1.41
CA GLY A 148 -0.14 12.29 1.68
C GLY A 148 -0.35 12.59 3.16
N ASN A 149 -0.44 11.58 4.04
CA ASN A 149 -0.54 11.78 5.48
C ASN A 149 0.73 12.33 6.11
N ALA A 150 1.89 12.12 5.50
CA ALA A 150 3.12 12.79 5.90
C ALA A 150 2.94 14.31 5.96
N PHE A 151 2.23 14.86 4.98
CA PHE A 151 1.95 16.28 4.89
C PHE A 151 0.65 16.70 5.61
N ALA A 152 -0.42 15.92 5.45
CA ALA A 152 -1.74 16.29 5.95
C ALA A 152 -1.88 16.09 7.47
N SER A 153 -1.29 15.02 8.03
CA SER A 153 -1.54 14.58 9.39
C SER A 153 -0.28 14.62 10.27
N TYR A 154 0.89 14.27 9.73
CA TYR A 154 2.12 14.07 10.51
C TYR A 154 3.09 15.26 10.47
N ARG A 155 2.76 16.34 9.76
CA ARG A 155 3.60 17.52 9.65
C ARG A 155 3.99 18.12 11.01
N GLU A 156 3.08 18.08 11.97
CA GLU A 156 3.24 18.65 13.31
C GLU A 156 3.40 17.58 14.39
N MET A 157 3.70 16.35 13.99
CA MET A 157 3.98 15.25 14.91
C MET A 157 5.22 15.59 15.75
N GLU A 158 5.17 15.38 17.06
CA GLU A 158 6.30 15.65 17.96
C GLU A 158 7.43 14.65 17.75
N ASN A 159 7.09 13.38 17.60
CA ASN A 159 8.04 12.32 17.37
C ASN A 159 8.61 12.38 15.94
N ASP A 160 9.90 12.13 15.82
CA ASP A 160 10.52 11.90 14.52
C ASP A 160 10.07 10.54 13.96
N TYR A 161 9.82 10.48 12.65
CA TYR A 161 9.42 9.26 11.97
C TYR A 161 10.11 9.11 10.60
N SER A 162 10.07 7.93 10.05
CA SER A 162 10.52 7.61 8.71
C SER A 162 9.43 6.94 7.90
N ILE A 163 9.60 6.95 6.58
CA ILE A 163 8.75 6.22 5.66
C ILE A 163 9.60 5.14 5.02
N LEU A 164 9.27 3.90 5.28
CA LEU A 164 9.96 2.72 4.80
C LEU A 164 9.14 2.09 3.64
N PRO A 165 9.78 1.34 2.74
CA PRO A 165 9.06 0.43 1.88
C PRO A 165 8.36 -0.65 2.72
N TYR A 166 7.26 -1.20 2.20
CA TYR A 166 6.72 -2.44 2.76
C TYR A 166 7.79 -3.53 2.72
N PRO A 167 7.81 -4.44 3.72
CA PRO A 167 8.72 -5.58 3.66
C PRO A 167 8.43 -6.45 2.45
N LYS A 168 9.45 -7.11 1.92
CA LYS A 168 9.30 -8.15 0.92
C LYS A 168 8.68 -9.40 1.54
N TRP A 169 8.07 -10.24 0.72
CA TRP A 169 7.55 -11.52 1.18
C TRP A 169 8.65 -12.44 1.71
N ASP A 170 9.71 -12.62 0.91
CA ASP A 170 10.88 -13.44 1.21
C ASP A 170 12.09 -13.03 0.35
N GLU A 171 13.18 -13.77 0.46
CA GLU A 171 14.43 -13.55 -0.28
C GLU A 171 14.31 -13.74 -1.80
N ASN A 172 13.28 -14.42 -2.30
CA ASN A 172 13.06 -14.63 -3.73
C ASN A 172 12.40 -13.42 -4.39
N GLN A 173 11.83 -12.51 -3.61
CA GLN A 173 11.30 -11.26 -4.13
C GLN A 173 12.44 -10.27 -4.38
N GLU A 174 12.67 -9.91 -5.65
CA GLU A 174 13.81 -9.09 -6.06
C GLU A 174 13.80 -7.70 -5.45
N LYS A 175 12.65 -7.01 -5.45
CA LYS A 175 12.53 -5.61 -5.04
C LYS A 175 11.38 -5.37 -4.08
N TYR A 176 11.49 -4.27 -3.33
CA TYR A 176 10.34 -3.75 -2.57
C TYR A 176 9.24 -3.30 -3.52
N MET A 177 7.99 -3.57 -3.16
CA MET A 177 6.84 -3.18 -3.96
C MET A 177 5.77 -2.52 -3.10
N THR A 178 4.94 -1.70 -3.72
CA THR A 178 3.78 -1.07 -3.10
C THR A 178 2.72 -0.74 -4.15
N GLY A 179 1.56 -0.35 -3.68
CA GLY A 179 0.46 0.14 -4.50
C GLY A 179 0.04 1.56 -4.12
N ALA A 180 -0.97 2.06 -4.80
CA ALA A 180 -1.65 3.31 -4.49
C ALA A 180 -3.14 3.07 -4.22
N MET A 181 -3.79 4.00 -3.52
CA MET A 181 -5.26 4.00 -3.41
C MET A 181 -5.89 3.96 -4.80
N ASP A 182 -7.04 3.33 -4.88
CA ASP A 182 -7.82 3.15 -6.12
C ASP A 182 -8.54 4.42 -6.63
N ASN A 183 -8.50 5.51 -5.86
CA ASN A 183 -9.14 6.79 -6.18
C ASN A 183 -8.17 7.87 -6.71
N TYR A 184 -7.02 7.48 -7.27
CA TYR A 184 -6.12 8.44 -7.92
C TYR A 184 -6.75 9.03 -9.19
N SER A 185 -6.39 10.28 -9.49
CA SER A 185 -6.92 10.97 -10.67
C SER A 185 -6.34 10.38 -11.95
N VAL A 186 -7.20 10.14 -12.91
CA VAL A 186 -6.85 9.77 -14.28
C VAL A 186 -7.33 10.83 -15.25
N LEU A 187 -6.62 11.02 -16.33
CA LEU A 187 -7.01 11.91 -17.42
C LEU A 187 -7.55 11.05 -18.57
N GLY A 188 -8.78 11.34 -18.99
CA GLY A 188 -9.41 10.69 -20.12
C GLY A 188 -9.64 11.68 -21.28
N MET A 189 -9.43 11.21 -22.52
CA MET A 189 -9.74 11.97 -23.72
C MET A 189 -11.13 11.52 -24.24
N PRO A 190 -12.13 12.42 -24.30
CA PRO A 190 -13.43 12.07 -24.88
C PRO A 190 -13.32 11.68 -26.35
N ILE A 191 -14.13 10.74 -26.81
CA ILE A 191 -14.18 10.33 -28.23
C ILE A 191 -14.66 11.45 -29.20
N THR A 192 -15.24 12.51 -28.65
CA THR A 192 -15.70 13.68 -29.39
C THR A 192 -14.59 14.69 -29.70
N VAL A 193 -13.35 14.44 -29.25
CA VAL A 193 -12.20 15.29 -29.54
C VAL A 193 -11.89 15.23 -31.04
N THR A 194 -11.83 16.41 -31.68
CA THR A 194 -11.58 16.53 -33.13
C THR A 194 -10.11 16.48 -33.50
N ASP A 195 -9.23 16.79 -32.55
CA ASP A 195 -7.75 16.74 -32.71
C ASP A 195 -7.11 15.99 -31.54
N PRO A 196 -7.14 14.65 -31.57
CA PRO A 196 -6.56 13.83 -30.49
C PRO A 196 -5.05 13.93 -30.40
N GLU A 197 -4.36 14.23 -31.51
CA GLU A 197 -2.90 14.39 -31.53
C GLU A 197 -2.50 15.63 -30.74
N MET A 198 -3.13 16.76 -30.96
CA MET A 198 -2.89 18.00 -30.22
C MET A 198 -3.12 17.80 -28.73
N VAL A 199 -4.25 17.16 -28.33
CA VAL A 199 -4.55 16.87 -26.93
C VAL A 199 -3.51 15.97 -26.31
N SER A 200 -3.03 14.96 -27.03
CA SER A 200 -1.96 14.06 -26.54
C SER A 200 -0.65 14.81 -26.33
N VAL A 201 -0.23 15.66 -27.27
CA VAL A 201 1.00 16.46 -27.16
C VAL A 201 0.94 17.44 -25.99
N VAL A 202 -0.20 18.13 -25.81
CA VAL A 202 -0.41 19.07 -24.70
C VAL A 202 -0.38 18.32 -23.36
N THR A 203 -1.08 17.19 -23.27
CA THR A 203 -1.12 16.37 -22.06
C THR A 203 0.26 15.86 -21.67
N GLU A 204 1.03 15.36 -22.64
CA GLU A 204 2.41 14.91 -22.40
C GLU A 204 3.31 16.06 -21.97
N SER A 205 3.19 17.22 -22.60
CA SER A 205 3.96 18.42 -22.23
C SER A 205 3.66 18.86 -20.79
N LEU A 206 2.38 18.85 -20.38
CA LEU A 206 1.97 19.13 -19.00
C LEU A 206 2.50 18.09 -18.01
N ASN A 207 2.52 16.81 -18.37
CA ASN A 207 3.09 15.76 -17.54
C ASN A 207 4.62 15.91 -17.39
N VAL A 208 5.33 16.22 -18.45
CA VAL A 208 6.78 16.47 -18.43
C VAL A 208 7.10 17.68 -17.56
N GLU A 209 6.35 18.78 -17.70
CA GLU A 209 6.55 19.98 -16.89
C GLU A 209 6.21 19.74 -15.41
N SER A 210 5.15 19.02 -15.14
CA SER A 210 4.78 18.59 -13.78
C SER A 210 5.86 17.71 -13.15
N TYR A 211 6.46 16.79 -13.92
CA TYR A 211 7.56 15.95 -13.46
C TYR A 211 8.82 16.77 -13.15
N ARG A 212 9.12 17.79 -13.94
CA ARG A 212 10.30 18.64 -13.76
C ARG A 212 10.18 19.66 -12.65
N THR A 213 8.98 20.16 -12.38
CA THR A 213 8.75 21.28 -11.47
C THR A 213 7.97 20.89 -10.21
N LEU A 214 6.77 20.33 -10.36
CA LEU A 214 5.90 20.04 -9.21
C LEU A 214 6.36 18.81 -8.42
N PHE A 215 6.86 17.80 -9.11
CA PHE A 215 7.25 16.55 -8.46
C PHE A 215 8.45 16.74 -7.53
N PRO A 216 9.55 17.40 -7.92
CA PRO A 216 10.66 17.69 -7.03
C PRO A 216 10.24 18.54 -5.83
N ILE A 217 9.44 19.60 -6.06
CA ILE A 217 8.97 20.48 -4.98
C ILE A 217 8.11 19.70 -3.97
N TYR A 218 7.19 18.88 -4.43
CA TYR A 218 6.38 18.06 -3.53
C TYR A 218 7.24 17.02 -2.82
N TYR A 219 8.15 16.39 -3.53
CA TYR A 219 9.08 15.40 -3.00
C TYR A 219 10.00 16.03 -1.95
N GLU A 220 10.61 17.17 -2.27
CA GLU A 220 11.49 17.91 -1.39
C GLU A 220 10.75 18.54 -0.20
N GLN A 221 9.64 19.23 -0.43
CA GLN A 221 8.93 19.95 0.64
C GLN A 221 8.06 19.04 1.50
N ALA A 222 7.40 18.05 0.92
CA ALA A 222 6.52 17.15 1.68
C ALA A 222 7.30 16.08 2.43
N LEU A 223 8.43 15.65 1.87
CA LEU A 223 9.22 14.54 2.40
C LEU A 223 10.51 14.99 3.07
N GLN A 224 11.13 16.13 2.64
CA GLN A 224 12.40 16.60 3.17
C GLN A 224 12.29 17.53 4.37
N ASN A 225 11.25 18.34 4.52
CA ASN A 225 11.22 19.37 5.56
C ASN A 225 11.12 18.83 7.00
N LYS A 226 10.74 17.57 7.22
CA LYS A 226 10.79 16.92 8.54
C LYS A 226 11.56 15.60 8.54
N TYR A 227 11.77 15.00 7.36
CA TYR A 227 12.25 13.61 7.23
C TYR A 227 13.69 13.47 6.80
N SER A 228 14.23 14.44 6.08
CA SER A 228 15.55 14.31 5.48
C SER A 228 16.60 15.13 6.17
N ARG A 229 16.70 15.02 7.47
CA ARG A 229 17.97 15.38 8.14
C ARG A 229 19.05 14.32 7.87
N ASP A 230 18.65 13.17 7.28
CA ASP A 230 19.57 12.10 6.91
C ASP A 230 19.35 11.61 5.46
N PRO A 231 20.44 11.33 4.71
CA PRO A 231 20.36 10.81 3.33
C PRO A 231 19.64 9.46 3.22
N GLU A 232 19.63 8.65 4.26
CA GLU A 232 19.05 7.32 4.31
C GLU A 232 17.54 7.36 4.18
N SER A 233 16.87 8.32 4.81
CA SER A 233 15.42 8.54 4.66
C SER A 233 15.01 8.86 3.22
N ILE A 234 15.87 9.55 2.46
CA ILE A 234 15.62 9.83 1.04
C ILE A 234 15.67 8.51 0.24
N GLU A 235 16.66 7.66 0.53
CA GLU A 235 16.81 6.38 -0.15
C GLU A 235 15.62 5.44 0.10
N MET A 236 15.08 5.41 1.32
CA MET A 236 13.86 4.65 1.66
C MET A 236 12.70 5.03 0.75
N ILE A 237 12.50 6.32 0.53
CA ILE A 237 11.42 6.82 -0.32
C ILE A 237 11.68 6.50 -1.80
N ASN A 238 12.94 6.55 -2.25
CA ASN A 238 13.32 6.14 -3.59
C ASN A 238 12.95 4.67 -3.82
N LEU A 239 13.34 3.76 -2.92
CA LEU A 239 12.99 2.35 -2.98
C LEU A 239 11.47 2.13 -3.04
N LEU A 240 10.71 2.86 -2.22
CA LEU A 240 9.25 2.79 -2.24
C LEU A 240 8.68 3.27 -3.57
N MET A 241 9.19 4.37 -4.11
CA MET A 241 8.70 4.97 -5.36
C MET A 241 9.02 4.13 -6.59
N GLU A 242 10.16 3.47 -6.62
CA GLU A 242 10.56 2.53 -7.67
C GLU A 242 9.70 1.26 -7.68
N GLY A 243 9.25 0.85 -6.49
CA GLY A 243 8.43 -0.35 -6.29
C GLY A 243 6.94 -0.19 -6.56
N ARG A 244 6.45 0.99 -6.98
CA ARG A 244 5.02 1.18 -7.24
C ARG A 244 4.51 0.30 -8.36
N ASN A 245 3.41 -0.37 -8.08
CA ASN A 245 2.75 -1.26 -9.03
C ASN A 245 1.24 -0.96 -9.12
N PHE A 246 0.65 -1.29 -10.26
CA PHE A 246 -0.78 -1.16 -10.53
C PHE A 246 -1.25 -2.44 -11.20
N ASP A 247 -2.29 -3.06 -10.64
CA ASP A 247 -2.91 -4.24 -11.22
C ASP A 247 -4.08 -3.87 -12.13
N PHE A 248 -4.21 -4.56 -13.26
CA PHE A 248 -5.29 -4.35 -14.22
C PHE A 248 -6.68 -4.51 -13.57
N SER A 249 -6.82 -5.39 -12.58
CA SER A 249 -8.06 -5.60 -11.85
C SER A 249 -8.56 -4.35 -11.14
N THR A 250 -7.66 -3.46 -10.72
CA THR A 250 -8.02 -2.21 -10.03
C THR A 250 -8.74 -1.25 -10.97
N LEU A 251 -8.30 -1.18 -12.24
CA LEU A 251 -8.95 -0.33 -13.26
C LEU A 251 -10.38 -0.81 -13.60
N PHE A 252 -10.61 -2.11 -13.49
CA PHE A 252 -11.89 -2.74 -13.82
C PHE A 252 -12.60 -3.33 -12.60
N ALA A 253 -12.32 -2.82 -11.40
CA ALA A 253 -12.87 -3.32 -10.14
C ALA A 253 -14.40 -3.41 -10.15
N GLY A 254 -15.08 -2.45 -10.78
CA GLY A 254 -16.53 -2.45 -10.92
C GLY A 254 -17.07 -3.55 -11.85
N GLN A 255 -16.30 -3.94 -12.87
CA GLN A 255 -16.67 -4.97 -13.84
C GLN A 255 -16.30 -6.37 -13.35
N ILE A 256 -15.16 -6.49 -12.64
CA ILE A 256 -14.62 -7.76 -12.15
C ILE A 256 -14.93 -7.87 -10.65
N THR A 257 -16.20 -7.91 -10.35
CA THR A 257 -16.79 -7.75 -9.01
C THR A 257 -16.06 -8.49 -7.90
N GLY A 258 -15.60 -7.74 -6.91
CA GLY A 258 -15.12 -8.24 -5.61
C GLY A 258 -13.71 -8.83 -5.60
N ILE A 259 -13.05 -9.01 -6.76
CA ILE A 259 -11.74 -9.66 -6.79
C ILE A 259 -10.62 -8.76 -6.27
N SER A 260 -10.65 -7.47 -6.63
CA SER A 260 -9.62 -6.49 -6.24
C SER A 260 -9.62 -6.16 -4.74
N THR A 261 -10.75 -6.41 -4.06
CA THR A 261 -10.92 -6.17 -2.61
C THR A 261 -11.04 -7.46 -1.80
N LEU A 262 -10.82 -8.61 -2.43
CA LEU A 262 -10.99 -9.91 -1.78
C LEU A 262 -10.02 -10.09 -0.61
N PHE A 263 -8.76 -9.68 -0.78
CA PHE A 263 -7.74 -9.80 0.26
C PHE A 263 -8.17 -9.07 1.54
N ARG A 264 -8.55 -7.79 1.41
CA ARG A 264 -9.10 -6.97 2.50
C ARG A 264 -10.34 -7.62 3.13
N THR A 265 -11.26 -8.11 2.29
CA THR A 265 -12.51 -8.73 2.76
C THR A 265 -12.24 -9.97 3.62
N VAL A 266 -11.28 -10.80 3.21
CA VAL A 266 -10.89 -12.00 3.95
C VAL A 266 -10.27 -11.64 5.29
N ILE A 267 -9.33 -10.70 5.33
CA ILE A 267 -8.67 -10.29 6.58
C ILE A 267 -9.70 -9.69 7.54
N ASN A 268 -10.57 -8.80 7.07
CA ASN A 268 -11.62 -8.17 7.89
C ASN A 268 -12.67 -9.17 8.40
N SER A 269 -12.83 -10.32 7.76
CA SER A 269 -13.71 -11.38 8.25
C SER A 269 -13.15 -12.13 9.48
N LYS A 270 -11.86 -11.87 9.83
CA LYS A 270 -11.12 -12.55 10.91
C LYS A 270 -11.06 -14.08 10.77
N ASN A 271 -11.24 -14.58 9.56
CA ASN A 271 -11.28 -16.03 9.28
C ASN A 271 -10.15 -16.49 8.34
N ALA A 272 -9.41 -15.60 7.73
CA ALA A 272 -8.26 -15.85 6.83
C ALA A 272 -8.45 -16.94 5.74
N ASP A 273 -9.69 -17.49 5.55
CA ASP A 273 -9.99 -18.52 4.57
C ASP A 273 -10.11 -17.92 3.15
N PHE A 274 -8.94 -17.61 2.59
CA PHE A 274 -8.84 -16.98 1.28
C PHE A 274 -9.35 -17.91 0.17
N ALA A 275 -8.97 -19.19 0.17
CA ALA A 275 -9.29 -20.14 -0.89
C ALA A 275 -10.80 -20.32 -1.04
N SER A 276 -11.53 -20.54 0.07
CA SER A 276 -12.99 -20.67 0.03
C SER A 276 -13.69 -19.37 -0.36
N SER A 277 -13.14 -18.22 0.06
CA SER A 277 -13.68 -16.90 -0.27
C SER A 277 -13.47 -16.60 -1.77
N TYR A 278 -12.31 -16.93 -2.32
CA TYR A 278 -12.05 -16.85 -3.76
C TYR A 278 -13.00 -17.76 -4.56
N ALA A 279 -13.17 -19.00 -4.15
CA ALA A 279 -14.05 -19.96 -4.85
C ALA A 279 -15.49 -19.44 -4.99
N LYS A 280 -16.01 -18.69 -4.01
CA LYS A 280 -17.36 -18.10 -4.05
C LYS A 280 -17.53 -17.05 -5.15
N ILE A 281 -16.48 -16.29 -5.47
CA ILE A 281 -16.55 -15.16 -6.42
C ILE A 281 -15.87 -15.45 -7.76
N ALA A 282 -15.01 -16.46 -7.86
CA ALA A 282 -14.18 -16.74 -9.03
C ALA A 282 -14.97 -16.79 -10.34
N LYS A 283 -16.12 -17.47 -10.35
CA LYS A 283 -16.97 -17.56 -11.56
C LYS A 283 -17.56 -16.24 -12.01
N VAL A 284 -17.92 -15.37 -11.06
CA VAL A 284 -18.49 -14.06 -11.37
C VAL A 284 -17.37 -13.12 -11.83
N ALA A 285 -16.22 -13.15 -11.17
CA ALA A 285 -15.04 -12.39 -11.56
C ALA A 285 -14.55 -12.78 -12.97
N GLN A 286 -14.48 -14.08 -13.27
CA GLN A 286 -14.11 -14.58 -14.60
C GLN A 286 -15.06 -14.09 -15.70
N LYS A 287 -16.37 -14.16 -15.45
CA LYS A 287 -17.37 -13.62 -16.41
C LYS A 287 -17.26 -12.10 -16.59
N GLY A 288 -16.91 -11.38 -15.52
CA GLY A 288 -16.64 -9.94 -15.58
C GLY A 288 -15.45 -9.64 -16.48
N LEU A 289 -14.34 -10.36 -16.29
CA LEU A 289 -13.14 -10.26 -17.12
C LEU A 289 -13.45 -10.55 -18.60
N GLU A 290 -14.17 -11.63 -18.90
CA GLU A 290 -14.56 -11.98 -20.27
C GLU A 290 -15.38 -10.85 -20.95
N LYS A 291 -16.25 -10.15 -20.21
CA LYS A 291 -16.99 -8.99 -20.73
C LYS A 291 -16.08 -7.81 -21.05
N VAL A 292 -15.10 -7.55 -20.19
CA VAL A 292 -14.12 -6.49 -20.43
C VAL A 292 -13.31 -6.81 -21.67
N LEU A 293 -12.78 -8.03 -21.80
CA LEU A 293 -11.99 -8.45 -22.97
C LEU A 293 -12.80 -8.36 -24.27
N LYS A 294 -14.05 -8.83 -24.28
CA LYS A 294 -14.92 -8.69 -25.46
C LYS A 294 -15.17 -7.23 -25.87
N ALA A 295 -15.27 -6.31 -24.90
CA ALA A 295 -15.42 -4.89 -25.22
C ALA A 295 -14.16 -4.33 -25.91
N TYR A 296 -12.97 -4.76 -25.49
CA TYR A 296 -11.71 -4.38 -26.14
C TYR A 296 -11.60 -4.96 -27.56
N GLU A 297 -11.92 -6.26 -27.75
CA GLU A 297 -11.90 -6.92 -29.06
C GLU A 297 -12.87 -6.21 -30.03
N ALA A 298 -14.08 -5.91 -29.59
CA ALA A 298 -15.06 -5.20 -30.42
C ALA A 298 -14.59 -3.79 -30.85
N HIS A 299 -13.82 -3.10 -30.02
CA HIS A 299 -13.23 -1.81 -30.39
C HIS A 299 -12.01 -1.94 -31.31
N ALA A 300 -11.25 -3.01 -31.19
CA ALA A 300 -10.09 -3.26 -32.06
C ALA A 300 -10.53 -3.61 -33.50
N ASP A 301 -11.68 -4.32 -33.65
CA ASP A 301 -12.19 -4.79 -34.94
C ASP A 301 -13.14 -3.78 -35.62
N GLY A 302 -13.61 -2.78 -34.91
CA GLY A 302 -14.75 -1.96 -35.34
C GLY A 302 -14.47 -0.56 -35.82
N ASN A 303 -13.23 -0.09 -35.84
CA ASN A 303 -12.91 1.28 -36.25
C ASN A 303 -11.53 1.38 -36.87
#